data_4a821ad5b99bf2e2167f2edb57214c60
#
_entry.id   4a821ad5b99bf2e2167f2edb57214c60
#
_cell.length_a   1.000
_cell.length_b   1.000
_cell.length_c   1.000
_cell.angle_alpha   90.00
_cell.angle_beta   90.00
_cell.angle_gamma   90.00
#
_symmetry.space_group_name_H-M   'P 1'
#
loop_
_entity.id
_entity.type
_entity.pdbx_description
1 polymer ?
#
loop_
_entity_poly.entity_id
_entity_poly.type
_entity_poly.pdbx_seq_one_letter_code
_entity_poly.pdbx_strand_id
1 'polypeptide(L)'
;MKLLIAGGGTGGHVFPAIAIAREWLSRGEEREVVLVGTQRGLEMKLVPQAGLPLETLRAAGLKGKGGATLLKNLAILGPGLLDAMHILGKHKPVAAFGVGGYAAGPMLLATWLRGVPNVIFEPNAEPGFTNRVLAKMSKRIAAGYERSAKALGPKAVVTGCPVREEFFALKPHLLEKPFRLLVTGGSQGALPINRTFVDAMDRLAVRKSELAIVHQTGERDYNAVRTAYARREYAAEVVPFLTNMAERFAWADMIVCRAGAITASEIAAAGRAAIFIPFGAATDSHQLRNAQAMVTAGAGRVIPEPELTAERLCSEIFSLLDQPREIERMSTAARSLASPNAARYIVNLIEEVASPGLGAPSKSSRVASPAVGSRGNP
;
A
#
# COMPACT_ATOMS: atom_id res chain seq x y z
N MET A 1 -12.20 18.30 -18.22
CA MET A 1 -11.61 18.65 -16.90
C MET A 1 -10.33 17.84 -16.67
N LYS A 2 -9.18 18.48 -16.39
CA LYS A 2 -7.89 17.77 -16.26
C LYS A 2 -7.43 17.68 -14.81
N LEU A 3 -7.08 16.45 -14.35
CA LEU A 3 -6.51 16.16 -13.03
C LEU A 3 -5.01 15.86 -13.16
N LEU A 4 -4.18 16.41 -12.28
CA LEU A 4 -2.80 15.97 -12.09
C LEU A 4 -2.71 15.02 -10.88
N ILE A 5 -2.07 13.86 -11.06
CA ILE A 5 -1.82 12.90 -9.97
C ILE A 5 -0.32 12.76 -9.77
N ALA A 6 0.20 13.26 -8.66
CA ALA A 6 1.61 13.23 -8.34
C ALA A 6 1.94 12.10 -7.36
N GLY A 7 2.84 11.22 -7.77
CA GLY A 7 3.30 10.11 -6.92
C GLY A 7 4.12 9.11 -7.69
N GLY A 8 4.82 8.24 -6.98
CA GLY A 8 5.64 7.23 -7.64
C GLY A 8 6.70 6.64 -6.72
N GLY A 9 7.67 5.97 -7.33
CA GLY A 9 8.78 5.28 -6.67
C GLY A 9 8.46 3.80 -6.43
N THR A 10 7.40 3.47 -5.73
CA THR A 10 7.03 2.09 -5.38
C THR A 10 5.60 1.75 -5.81
N GLY A 11 5.28 0.46 -5.88
CA GLY A 11 3.93 -0.03 -6.18
C GLY A 11 2.86 0.53 -5.22
N GLY A 12 3.23 0.77 -3.96
CA GLY A 12 2.35 1.36 -2.95
C GLY A 12 1.85 2.77 -3.25
N HIS A 13 2.50 3.50 -4.17
CA HIS A 13 2.04 4.81 -4.66
C HIS A 13 1.47 4.72 -6.08
N VAL A 14 2.05 3.87 -6.93
CA VAL A 14 1.67 3.80 -8.35
C VAL A 14 0.30 3.15 -8.53
N PHE A 15 0.01 2.04 -7.83
CA PHE A 15 -1.29 1.37 -7.98
C PHE A 15 -2.48 2.22 -7.49
N PRO A 16 -2.42 2.89 -6.32
CA PRO A 16 -3.44 3.86 -5.95
C PRO A 16 -3.59 5.01 -6.96
N ALA A 17 -2.49 5.54 -7.51
CA ALA A 17 -2.53 6.59 -8.52
C ALA A 17 -3.30 6.13 -9.78
N ILE A 18 -3.03 4.91 -10.26
CA ILE A 18 -3.72 4.33 -11.41
C ILE A 18 -5.21 4.10 -11.10
N ALA A 19 -5.54 3.60 -9.90
CA ALA A 19 -6.94 3.38 -9.49
C ALA A 19 -7.73 4.71 -9.46
N ILE A 20 -7.15 5.77 -8.91
CA ILE A 20 -7.76 7.10 -8.89
C ILE A 20 -7.88 7.69 -10.30
N ALA A 21 -6.85 7.50 -11.16
CA ALA A 21 -6.91 7.94 -12.54
C ALA A 21 -8.07 7.28 -13.31
N ARG A 22 -8.24 5.98 -13.17
CA ARG A 22 -9.35 5.23 -13.81
C ARG A 22 -10.70 5.69 -13.30
N GLU A 23 -10.86 5.81 -11.98
CA GLU A 23 -12.10 6.32 -11.38
C GLU A 23 -12.41 7.76 -11.85
N TRP A 24 -11.40 8.62 -11.96
CA TRP A 24 -11.59 9.97 -12.50
C TRP A 24 -12.08 9.94 -13.95
N LEU A 25 -11.41 9.16 -14.81
CA LEU A 25 -11.75 9.07 -16.23
C LEU A 25 -13.13 8.44 -16.48
N SER A 26 -13.57 7.51 -15.62
CA SER A 26 -14.89 6.86 -15.78
C SER A 26 -16.08 7.79 -15.55
N ARG A 27 -15.86 9.00 -15.00
CA ARG A 27 -16.94 9.93 -14.66
C ARG A 27 -17.33 10.92 -15.75
N GLY A 28 -16.74 10.85 -16.96
CA GLY A 28 -17.13 11.67 -18.10
C GLY A 28 -16.07 11.70 -19.18
N GLU A 29 -16.50 11.77 -20.43
CA GLU A 29 -15.62 11.77 -21.61
C GLU A 29 -14.70 13.00 -21.70
N GLU A 30 -15.13 14.15 -21.14
CA GLU A 30 -14.33 15.37 -21.09
C GLU A 30 -13.24 15.35 -20.02
N ARG A 31 -13.10 14.26 -19.26
CA ARG A 31 -12.10 14.13 -18.21
C ARG A 31 -10.77 13.66 -18.75
N GLU A 32 -9.75 14.31 -18.29
CA GLU A 32 -8.38 14.00 -18.62
C GLU A 32 -7.56 13.85 -17.33
N VAL A 33 -6.52 13.04 -17.39
CA VAL A 33 -5.59 12.83 -16.29
C VAL A 33 -4.16 12.84 -16.81
N VAL A 34 -3.24 13.36 -16.00
CA VAL A 34 -1.80 13.24 -16.23
C VAL A 34 -1.16 12.80 -14.91
N LEU A 35 -0.43 11.70 -14.95
CA LEU A 35 0.38 11.28 -13.81
C LEU A 35 1.73 11.99 -13.83
N VAL A 36 2.25 12.30 -12.66
CA VAL A 36 3.55 12.96 -12.49
C VAL A 36 4.41 12.13 -11.54
N GLY A 37 5.51 11.65 -12.06
CA GLY A 37 6.44 10.78 -11.32
C GLY A 37 7.89 11.27 -11.39
N THR A 38 8.81 10.36 -11.11
CA THR A 38 10.25 10.56 -11.26
C THR A 38 10.80 9.67 -12.37
N GLN A 39 11.99 9.96 -12.88
CA GLN A 39 12.61 9.17 -13.96
C GLN A 39 13.10 7.77 -13.52
N ARG A 40 12.98 7.39 -12.24
CA ARG A 40 13.62 6.18 -11.68
C ARG A 40 12.67 5.25 -10.92
N GLY A 41 11.38 5.53 -10.90
CA GLY A 41 10.41 4.73 -10.16
C GLY A 41 9.68 3.70 -11.01
N LEU A 42 8.87 2.85 -10.35
CA LEU A 42 8.00 1.87 -11.02
C LEU A 42 6.95 2.53 -11.93
N GLU A 43 6.66 3.81 -11.71
CA GLU A 43 5.75 4.61 -12.55
C GLU A 43 6.17 4.63 -14.01
N MET A 44 7.48 4.64 -14.31
CA MET A 44 8.01 4.62 -15.68
C MET A 44 7.57 3.40 -16.49
N LYS A 45 7.30 2.29 -15.81
CA LYS A 45 6.84 1.05 -16.44
C LYS A 45 5.32 0.89 -16.34
N LEU A 46 4.78 1.06 -15.13
CA LEU A 46 3.38 0.71 -14.84
C LEU A 46 2.36 1.71 -15.39
N VAL A 47 2.70 3.01 -15.41
CA VAL A 47 1.77 4.04 -15.89
C VAL A 47 1.55 3.93 -17.41
N PRO A 48 2.59 3.82 -18.27
CA PRO A 48 2.40 3.56 -19.69
C PRO A 48 1.69 2.21 -19.99
N GLN A 49 2.01 1.16 -19.22
CA GLN A 49 1.31 -0.13 -19.33
C GLN A 49 -0.18 -0.03 -19.00
N ALA A 50 -0.58 0.91 -18.16
CA ALA A 50 -1.98 1.21 -17.85
C ALA A 50 -2.67 2.10 -18.91
N GLY A 51 -1.95 2.52 -19.97
CA GLY A 51 -2.44 3.41 -21.02
C GLY A 51 -2.61 4.87 -20.57
N LEU A 52 -1.91 5.28 -19.51
CA LEU A 52 -2.04 6.60 -18.92
C LEU A 52 -0.84 7.50 -19.26
N PRO A 53 -1.05 8.82 -19.48
CA PRO A 53 0.02 9.76 -19.76
C PRO A 53 0.86 10.02 -18.50
N LEU A 54 2.18 10.08 -18.68
CA LEU A 54 3.16 10.30 -17.61
C LEU A 54 4.06 11.48 -17.95
N GLU A 55 4.15 12.43 -17.04
CA GLU A 55 5.17 13.46 -16.98
C GLU A 55 6.19 13.12 -15.89
N THR A 56 7.41 13.59 -16.03
CA THR A 56 8.44 13.37 -14.99
C THR A 56 9.02 14.70 -14.52
N LEU A 57 9.35 14.72 -13.22
CA LEU A 57 10.07 15.84 -12.61
C LEU A 57 11.30 15.36 -11.83
N ARG A 58 12.23 16.25 -11.61
CA ARG A 58 13.40 16.00 -10.78
C ARG A 58 13.02 16.01 -9.31
N ALA A 59 13.16 14.87 -8.64
CA ALA A 59 12.94 14.77 -7.21
C ALA A 59 13.82 13.71 -6.56
N ALA A 60 14.16 13.92 -5.29
CA ALA A 60 14.92 12.97 -4.49
C ALA A 60 14.41 12.97 -3.04
N GLY A 61 14.58 11.82 -2.35
CA GLY A 61 14.20 11.69 -0.94
C GLY A 61 15.11 12.50 -0.03
N LEU A 62 14.51 13.26 0.88
CA LEU A 62 15.24 14.05 1.88
C LEU A 62 15.50 13.28 3.17
N LYS A 63 14.65 12.32 3.52
CA LYS A 63 14.65 11.63 4.80
C LYS A 63 15.71 10.50 4.85
N GLY A 64 16.40 10.35 5.98
CA GLY A 64 17.31 9.24 6.26
C GLY A 64 18.66 9.29 5.51
N LYS A 65 19.06 10.45 4.99
CA LYS A 65 20.32 10.63 4.27
C LYS A 65 21.32 11.43 5.11
N GLY A 66 22.60 11.01 5.10
CA GLY A 66 23.68 11.74 5.76
C GLY A 66 23.96 13.11 5.09
N GLY A 67 24.68 14.00 5.77
CA GLY A 67 24.83 15.42 5.42
C GLY A 67 25.08 15.73 3.96
N ALA A 68 26.09 15.11 3.30
CA ALA A 68 26.39 15.36 1.89
C ALA A 68 25.25 14.96 0.94
N THR A 69 24.59 13.84 1.20
CA THR A 69 23.44 13.39 0.41
C THR A 69 22.21 14.27 0.64
N LEU A 70 22.01 14.77 1.86
CA LEU A 70 20.94 15.72 2.18
C LEU A 70 21.14 17.02 1.43
N LEU A 71 22.35 17.60 1.42
CA LEU A 71 22.68 18.82 0.65
C LEU A 71 22.43 18.63 -0.84
N LYS A 72 22.86 17.50 -1.42
CA LYS A 72 22.57 17.16 -2.82
C LYS A 72 21.08 17.09 -3.10
N ASN A 73 20.31 16.46 -2.23
CA ASN A 73 18.86 16.31 -2.40
C ASN A 73 18.12 17.63 -2.20
N LEU A 74 18.60 18.51 -1.32
CA LEU A 74 18.10 19.89 -1.17
C LEU A 74 18.35 20.71 -2.45
N ALA A 75 19.52 20.55 -3.08
CA ALA A 75 19.82 21.22 -4.35
C ALA A 75 18.88 20.81 -5.51
N ILE A 76 18.24 19.62 -5.42
CA ILE A 76 17.27 19.15 -6.42
C ILE A 76 15.86 19.74 -6.18
N LEU A 77 15.56 20.27 -5.01
CA LEU A 77 14.23 20.83 -4.71
C LEU A 77 13.88 22.03 -5.62
N GLY A 78 14.82 22.93 -5.85
CA GLY A 78 14.62 24.08 -6.74
C GLY A 78 14.29 23.67 -8.18
N PRO A 79 15.15 22.89 -8.84
CA PRO A 79 14.86 22.32 -10.15
C PRO A 79 13.56 21.50 -10.21
N GLY A 80 13.26 20.69 -9.19
CA GLY A 80 12.02 19.92 -9.12
C GLY A 80 10.77 20.80 -9.01
N LEU A 81 10.86 21.93 -8.30
CA LEU A 81 9.78 22.91 -8.22
C LEU A 81 9.58 23.62 -9.56
N LEU A 82 10.66 23.96 -10.27
CA LEU A 82 10.59 24.56 -11.62
C LEU A 82 9.94 23.59 -12.62
N ASP A 83 10.32 22.31 -12.59
CA ASP A 83 9.67 21.28 -13.41
C ASP A 83 8.17 21.19 -13.09
N ALA A 84 7.80 21.20 -11.81
CA ALA A 84 6.41 21.15 -11.37
C ALA A 84 5.61 22.40 -11.83
N MET A 85 6.22 23.59 -11.75
CA MET A 85 5.62 24.85 -12.26
C MET A 85 5.41 24.80 -13.76
N HIS A 86 6.37 24.25 -14.53
CA HIS A 86 6.25 24.07 -15.97
C HIS A 86 5.10 23.11 -16.32
N ILE A 87 5.04 21.96 -15.65
CA ILE A 87 3.96 20.95 -15.82
C ILE A 87 2.59 21.58 -15.53
N LEU A 88 2.46 22.37 -14.45
CA LEU A 88 1.21 23.08 -14.14
C LEU A 88 0.83 24.10 -15.24
N GLY A 89 1.80 24.85 -15.75
CA GLY A 89 1.58 25.81 -16.83
C GLY A 89 1.13 25.13 -18.13
N LYS A 90 1.75 23.99 -18.46
CA LYS A 90 1.44 23.17 -19.65
C LYS A 90 0.03 22.57 -19.58
N HIS A 91 -0.33 21.97 -18.46
CA HIS A 91 -1.55 21.16 -18.34
C HIS A 91 -2.76 21.90 -17.79
N LYS A 92 -2.55 23.01 -17.06
CA LYS A 92 -3.61 23.85 -16.46
C LYS A 92 -4.71 23.01 -15.76
N PRO A 93 -4.35 22.17 -14.78
CA PRO A 93 -5.30 21.26 -14.16
C PRO A 93 -6.33 22.01 -13.31
N VAL A 94 -7.53 21.43 -13.18
CA VAL A 94 -8.57 21.93 -12.26
C VAL A 94 -8.28 21.59 -10.81
N ALA A 95 -7.54 20.50 -10.57
CA ALA A 95 -7.06 20.07 -9.27
C ALA A 95 -5.82 19.19 -9.40
N ALA A 96 -5.12 18.99 -8.28
CA ALA A 96 -4.04 18.01 -8.18
C ALA A 96 -4.27 17.05 -7.01
N PHE A 97 -3.77 15.82 -7.17
CA PHE A 97 -3.83 14.79 -6.15
C PHE A 97 -2.44 14.24 -5.85
N GLY A 98 -2.03 14.24 -4.60
CA GLY A 98 -0.76 13.71 -4.14
C GLY A 98 -0.92 12.34 -3.50
N VAL A 99 -0.36 11.29 -4.11
CA VAL A 99 -0.44 9.92 -3.61
C VAL A 99 0.71 9.59 -2.67
N GLY A 100 1.74 10.42 -2.64
CA GLY A 100 2.99 10.19 -1.92
C GLY A 100 4.17 9.89 -2.86
N GLY A 101 5.31 9.54 -2.27
CA GLY A 101 6.55 9.41 -3.03
C GLY A 101 7.24 10.75 -3.28
N TYR A 102 8.36 10.71 -4.02
CA TYR A 102 9.24 11.87 -4.15
C TYR A 102 8.65 13.00 -5.04
N ALA A 103 7.82 12.66 -6.02
CA ALA A 103 7.22 13.63 -6.92
C ALA A 103 6.10 14.46 -6.27
N ALA A 104 5.43 13.93 -5.25
CA ALA A 104 4.29 14.60 -4.61
C ALA A 104 4.68 15.91 -3.93
N GLY A 105 5.83 15.97 -3.25
CA GLY A 105 6.28 17.16 -2.52
C GLY A 105 6.40 18.41 -3.41
N PRO A 106 7.29 18.41 -4.42
CA PRO A 106 7.46 19.54 -5.33
C PRO A 106 6.17 19.90 -6.08
N MET A 107 5.40 18.90 -6.53
CA MET A 107 4.15 19.16 -7.26
C MET A 107 3.11 19.85 -6.39
N LEU A 108 2.87 19.36 -5.17
CA LEU A 108 1.87 19.95 -4.27
C LEU A 108 2.28 21.31 -3.74
N LEU A 109 3.58 21.56 -3.56
CA LEU A 109 4.08 22.90 -3.26
C LEU A 109 3.81 23.86 -4.45
N ALA A 110 4.08 23.43 -5.67
CA ALA A 110 3.80 24.20 -6.88
C ALA A 110 2.31 24.51 -7.04
N THR A 111 1.41 23.54 -6.77
CA THR A 111 -0.04 23.77 -6.80
C THR A 111 -0.48 24.80 -5.78
N TRP A 112 0.06 24.72 -4.56
CA TRP A 112 -0.23 25.69 -3.52
C TRP A 112 0.21 27.11 -3.90
N LEU A 113 1.43 27.27 -4.45
CA LEU A 113 1.94 28.56 -4.91
C LEU A 113 1.13 29.16 -6.09
N ARG A 114 0.55 28.29 -6.92
CA ARG A 114 -0.27 28.71 -8.09
C ARG A 114 -1.78 28.79 -7.78
N GLY A 115 -2.19 28.55 -6.54
CA GLY A 115 -3.60 28.56 -6.16
C GLY A 115 -4.43 27.41 -6.75
N VAL A 116 -3.79 26.38 -7.32
CA VAL A 116 -4.48 25.18 -7.82
C VAL A 116 -4.88 24.33 -6.62
N PRO A 117 -6.18 23.99 -6.46
CA PRO A 117 -6.63 23.18 -5.33
C PRO A 117 -6.02 21.77 -5.38
N ASN A 118 -5.69 21.25 -4.20
CA ASN A 118 -5.10 19.93 -4.11
C ASN A 118 -5.65 19.10 -2.96
N VAL A 119 -5.57 17.78 -3.13
CA VAL A 119 -5.89 16.75 -2.15
C VAL A 119 -4.65 15.89 -1.96
N ILE A 120 -4.36 15.48 -0.73
CA ILE A 120 -3.30 14.49 -0.45
C ILE A 120 -3.91 13.18 0.04
N PHE A 121 -3.17 12.10 -0.14
CA PHE A 121 -3.50 10.79 0.38
C PHE A 121 -2.49 10.32 1.42
N GLU A 122 -2.99 9.94 2.59
CA GLU A 122 -2.21 9.26 3.63
C GLU A 122 -2.67 7.82 3.76
N PRO A 123 -1.93 6.85 3.20
CA PRO A 123 -2.32 5.45 3.25
C PRO A 123 -2.10 4.78 4.61
N ASN A 124 -1.18 5.29 5.44
CA ASN A 124 -0.76 4.63 6.67
C ASN A 124 -1.63 5.00 7.87
N ALA A 125 -1.66 4.10 8.86
CA ALA A 125 -2.34 4.37 10.13
C ALA A 125 -1.68 5.49 10.95
N GLU A 126 -0.38 5.72 10.76
CA GLU A 126 0.36 6.86 11.32
C GLU A 126 0.82 7.77 10.19
N PRO A 127 0.49 9.07 10.19
CA PRO A 127 0.85 9.97 9.08
C PRO A 127 2.35 10.18 8.96
N GLY A 128 2.86 10.13 7.74
CA GLY A 128 4.25 10.44 7.44
C GLY A 128 4.59 11.92 7.64
N PHE A 129 5.84 12.22 7.97
CA PHE A 129 6.32 13.60 8.14
C PHE A 129 5.97 14.50 6.94
N THR A 130 6.22 14.01 5.72
CA THR A 130 5.91 14.77 4.50
C THR A 130 4.42 15.11 4.41
N ASN A 131 3.54 14.14 4.67
CA ASN A 131 2.10 14.38 4.63
C ASN A 131 1.62 15.30 5.77
N ARG A 132 2.25 15.29 6.94
CA ARG A 132 1.96 16.27 8.01
C ARG A 132 2.29 17.71 7.58
N VAL A 133 3.36 17.90 6.80
CA VAL A 133 3.71 19.22 6.24
C VAL A 133 2.74 19.61 5.12
N LEU A 134 2.52 18.72 4.16
CA LEU A 134 1.64 18.95 3.01
C LEU A 134 0.17 19.16 3.40
N ALA A 135 -0.28 18.55 4.48
CA ALA A 135 -1.63 18.72 5.03
C ALA A 135 -1.99 20.19 5.30
N LYS A 136 -1.00 21.00 5.70
CA LYS A 136 -1.20 22.44 5.95
C LYS A 136 -1.55 23.19 4.68
N MET A 137 -1.00 22.76 3.53
CA MET A 137 -1.17 23.37 2.22
C MET A 137 -2.27 22.74 1.37
N SER A 138 -2.86 21.64 1.83
CA SER A 138 -3.89 20.92 1.10
C SER A 138 -5.30 21.36 1.49
N LYS A 139 -6.23 21.30 0.54
CA LYS A 139 -7.65 21.63 0.76
C LYS A 139 -8.39 20.50 1.49
N ARG A 140 -8.13 19.24 1.09
CA ARG A 140 -8.66 18.02 1.70
C ARG A 140 -7.56 16.97 1.82
N ILE A 141 -7.79 16.01 2.69
CA ILE A 141 -6.89 14.89 2.95
C ILE A 141 -7.71 13.61 2.94
N ALA A 142 -7.36 12.69 2.05
CA ALA A 142 -7.89 11.34 2.06
C ALA A 142 -7.02 10.48 2.99
N ALA A 143 -7.61 9.74 3.91
CA ALA A 143 -6.89 8.94 4.88
C ALA A 143 -7.32 7.47 4.79
N GLY A 144 -6.35 6.56 4.83
CA GLY A 144 -6.59 5.11 4.83
C GLY A 144 -7.19 4.61 6.14
N TYR A 145 -6.91 5.30 7.26
CA TYR A 145 -7.30 4.88 8.61
C TYR A 145 -7.86 6.04 9.43
N GLU A 146 -8.78 5.74 10.37
CA GLU A 146 -9.32 6.74 11.30
C GLU A 146 -8.24 7.41 12.15
N ARG A 147 -7.21 6.63 12.57
CA ARG A 147 -6.10 7.15 13.37
C ARG A 147 -5.35 8.26 12.63
N SER A 148 -5.02 8.04 11.36
CA SER A 148 -4.35 9.07 10.56
C SER A 148 -5.26 10.25 10.25
N ALA A 149 -6.55 10.04 10.01
CA ALA A 149 -7.49 11.12 9.82
C ALA A 149 -7.58 12.03 11.06
N LYS A 150 -7.70 11.43 12.26
CA LYS A 150 -7.70 12.18 13.54
C LYS A 150 -6.40 12.99 13.72
N ALA A 151 -5.24 12.38 13.42
CA ALA A 151 -3.94 13.04 13.55
C ALA A 151 -3.71 14.19 12.55
N LEU A 152 -4.34 14.15 11.38
CA LEU A 152 -4.24 15.18 10.33
C LEU A 152 -5.30 16.28 10.44
N GLY A 153 -6.28 16.11 11.32
CA GLY A 153 -7.25 17.14 11.67
C GLY A 153 -8.48 17.23 10.74
N PRO A 154 -9.27 18.32 10.83
CA PRO A 154 -10.62 18.37 10.27
C PRO A 154 -10.71 18.35 8.74
N LYS A 155 -9.61 18.58 8.03
CA LYS A 155 -9.55 18.46 6.57
C LYS A 155 -9.49 16.99 6.11
N ALA A 156 -9.20 16.06 7.02
CA ALA A 156 -9.00 14.65 6.71
C ALA A 156 -10.33 13.89 6.77
N VAL A 157 -10.54 13.03 5.77
CA VAL A 157 -11.70 12.16 5.65
C VAL A 157 -11.19 10.72 5.51
N VAL A 158 -11.77 9.79 6.23
CA VAL A 158 -11.47 8.37 6.08
C VAL A 158 -12.10 7.87 4.78
N THR A 159 -11.26 7.49 3.84
CA THR A 159 -11.67 6.97 2.54
C THR A 159 -11.35 5.48 2.37
N GLY A 160 -10.48 4.95 3.22
CA GLY A 160 -9.78 3.69 2.97
C GLY A 160 -8.67 3.87 1.93
N CYS A 161 -8.02 2.77 1.57
CA CYS A 161 -6.95 2.76 0.57
C CYS A 161 -7.48 2.21 -0.77
N PRO A 162 -7.24 2.89 -1.90
CA PRO A 162 -7.58 2.37 -3.22
C PRO A 162 -6.77 1.11 -3.52
N VAL A 163 -7.45 0.04 -3.83
CA VAL A 163 -6.91 -1.27 -4.19
C VAL A 163 -7.45 -1.65 -5.56
N ARG A 164 -6.68 -2.41 -6.32
CA ARG A 164 -7.10 -2.93 -7.63
C ARG A 164 -8.36 -3.78 -7.49
N GLU A 165 -9.33 -3.63 -8.39
CA GLU A 165 -10.64 -4.29 -8.33
C GLU A 165 -10.55 -5.82 -8.27
N GLU A 166 -9.54 -6.39 -8.94
CA GLU A 166 -9.30 -7.84 -8.99
C GLU A 166 -9.18 -8.49 -7.60
N PHE A 167 -8.71 -7.77 -6.57
CA PHE A 167 -8.65 -8.31 -5.21
C PHE A 167 -10.02 -8.41 -4.53
N PHE A 168 -10.95 -7.51 -4.84
CA PHE A 168 -12.31 -7.58 -4.29
C PHE A 168 -13.12 -8.70 -4.91
N ALA A 169 -12.80 -9.10 -6.14
CA ALA A 169 -13.46 -10.19 -6.85
C ALA A 169 -13.08 -11.59 -6.33
N LEU A 170 -12.01 -11.69 -5.51
CA LEU A 170 -11.55 -12.96 -4.98
C LEU A 170 -12.57 -13.57 -4.01
N LYS A 171 -12.91 -14.83 -4.26
CA LYS A 171 -13.85 -15.59 -3.42
C LYS A 171 -13.13 -16.25 -2.26
N PRO A 172 -13.80 -16.45 -1.11
CA PRO A 172 -13.35 -17.41 -0.12
C PRO A 172 -13.26 -18.80 -0.78
N HIS A 173 -12.27 -19.60 -0.41
CA HIS A 173 -12.19 -20.99 -0.80
C HIS A 173 -12.09 -21.88 0.44
N LEU A 174 -12.44 -23.15 0.28
CA LEU A 174 -12.27 -24.13 1.34
C LEU A 174 -10.77 -24.37 1.58
N LEU A 175 -10.41 -24.48 2.83
CA LEU A 175 -9.06 -24.83 3.22
C LEU A 175 -8.86 -26.33 3.01
N GLU A 176 -7.90 -26.70 2.18
CA GLU A 176 -7.54 -28.05 1.85
C GLU A 176 -6.05 -28.26 2.01
N LYS A 177 -5.64 -29.49 2.33
CA LYS A 177 -4.22 -29.82 2.35
C LYS A 177 -3.73 -30.16 0.94
N PRO A 178 -2.51 -29.77 0.57
CA PRO A 178 -1.58 -28.94 1.35
C PRO A 178 -2.03 -27.49 1.46
N PHE A 179 -1.88 -26.88 2.66
CA PHE A 179 -2.12 -25.45 2.87
C PHE A 179 -1.18 -24.60 2.03
N ARG A 180 -1.71 -23.58 1.39
CA ARG A 180 -1.02 -22.75 0.42
C ARG A 180 -0.51 -21.48 1.07
N LEU A 181 0.82 -21.43 1.24
CA LEU A 181 1.54 -20.34 1.88
C LEU A 181 2.21 -19.43 0.85
N LEU A 182 1.77 -18.19 0.76
CA LEU A 182 2.45 -17.15 -0.01
C LEU A 182 3.40 -16.36 0.89
N VAL A 183 4.66 -16.28 0.51
CA VAL A 183 5.69 -15.49 1.22
C VAL A 183 6.13 -14.35 0.32
N THR A 184 6.03 -13.10 0.79
CA THR A 184 6.43 -11.93 0.00
C THR A 184 6.98 -10.79 0.85
N GLY A 185 8.11 -10.23 0.43
CA GLY A 185 8.70 -9.04 1.03
C GLY A 185 8.29 -7.72 0.35
N GLY A 186 7.35 -7.77 -0.62
CA GLY A 186 7.05 -6.67 -1.54
C GLY A 186 7.98 -6.66 -2.75
N SER A 187 7.84 -5.70 -3.67
CA SER A 187 8.49 -5.68 -4.99
C SER A 187 10.03 -5.83 -4.96
N GLN A 188 10.67 -5.42 -3.87
CA GLN A 188 12.14 -5.52 -3.71
C GLN A 188 12.56 -6.77 -2.91
N GLY A 189 11.59 -7.56 -2.44
CA GLY A 189 11.87 -8.61 -1.45
C GLY A 189 12.17 -8.06 -0.06
N ALA A 190 12.43 -8.96 0.88
CA ALA A 190 12.78 -8.61 2.25
C ALA A 190 13.82 -9.60 2.80
N LEU A 191 15.08 -9.18 2.82
CA LEU A 191 16.20 -10.04 3.26
C LEU A 191 15.96 -10.72 4.62
N PRO A 192 15.42 -10.05 5.68
CA PRO A 192 15.11 -10.73 6.94
C PRO A 192 14.08 -11.85 6.78
N ILE A 193 13.02 -11.62 6.01
CA ILE A 193 12.00 -12.65 5.74
C ILE A 193 12.64 -13.83 4.99
N ASN A 194 13.39 -13.55 3.91
CA ASN A 194 14.03 -14.55 3.10
C ASN A 194 15.00 -15.44 3.92
N ARG A 195 15.86 -14.82 4.73
CA ARG A 195 16.81 -15.54 5.61
C ARG A 195 16.09 -16.40 6.64
N THR A 196 15.11 -15.82 7.35
CA THR A 196 14.37 -16.56 8.37
C THR A 196 13.63 -17.76 7.79
N PHE A 197 13.07 -17.64 6.57
CA PHE A 197 12.46 -18.79 5.90
C PHE A 197 13.48 -19.88 5.55
N VAL A 198 14.67 -19.50 5.08
CA VAL A 198 15.76 -20.46 4.82
C VAL A 198 16.19 -21.17 6.12
N ASP A 199 16.36 -20.42 7.20
CA ASP A 199 16.74 -20.96 8.51
C ASP A 199 15.63 -21.82 9.14
N ALA A 200 14.38 -21.56 8.79
CA ALA A 200 13.20 -22.30 9.26
C ALA A 200 12.96 -23.62 8.51
N MET A 201 13.59 -23.83 7.33
CA MET A 201 13.27 -24.97 6.46
C MET A 201 13.38 -26.32 7.13
N ASP A 202 14.43 -26.55 7.94
CA ASP A 202 14.64 -27.86 8.60
C ASP A 202 13.53 -28.13 9.65
N ARG A 203 13.01 -27.06 10.28
CA ARG A 203 11.86 -27.14 11.19
C ARG A 203 10.54 -27.33 10.43
N LEU A 204 10.34 -26.63 9.33
CA LEU A 204 9.16 -26.77 8.48
C LEU A 204 9.11 -28.16 7.80
N ALA A 205 10.28 -28.82 7.64
CA ALA A 205 10.37 -30.13 6.99
C ALA A 205 9.53 -31.22 7.66
N VAL A 206 9.31 -31.14 8.98
CA VAL A 206 8.48 -32.11 9.72
C VAL A 206 7.01 -32.10 9.27
N ARG A 207 6.57 -31.03 8.62
CA ARG A 207 5.21 -30.87 8.09
C ARG A 207 5.20 -30.47 6.60
N LYS A 208 6.27 -30.78 5.86
CA LYS A 208 6.41 -30.34 4.45
C LYS A 208 5.28 -30.85 3.55
N SER A 209 4.72 -32.03 3.82
CA SER A 209 3.60 -32.59 3.06
C SER A 209 2.27 -31.83 3.27
N GLU A 210 2.19 -31.00 4.30
CA GLU A 210 1.02 -30.19 4.60
C GLU A 210 1.11 -28.77 4.02
N LEU A 211 2.25 -28.39 3.41
CA LEU A 211 2.51 -27.05 2.91
C LEU A 211 2.86 -27.01 1.42
N ALA A 212 2.18 -26.18 0.67
CA ALA A 212 2.60 -25.72 -0.65
C ALA A 212 3.06 -24.26 -0.54
N ILE A 213 4.25 -23.94 -1.02
CA ILE A 213 4.88 -22.63 -0.79
C ILE A 213 5.13 -21.94 -2.13
N VAL A 214 4.71 -20.67 -2.22
CA VAL A 214 5.17 -19.70 -3.22
C VAL A 214 5.97 -18.63 -2.49
N HIS A 215 7.23 -18.44 -2.86
CA HIS A 215 8.12 -17.48 -2.21
C HIS A 215 8.65 -16.45 -3.21
N GLN A 216 8.18 -15.21 -3.08
CA GLN A 216 8.70 -14.08 -3.83
C GLN A 216 9.81 -13.39 -3.04
N THR A 217 11.03 -13.50 -3.54
CA THR A 217 12.25 -13.14 -2.81
C THR A 217 12.80 -11.74 -3.10
N GLY A 218 12.41 -11.14 -4.22
CA GLY A 218 13.15 -10.05 -4.84
C GLY A 218 14.35 -10.57 -5.65
N GLU A 219 14.81 -9.80 -6.62
CA GLU A 219 15.93 -10.15 -7.52
C GLU A 219 17.22 -10.48 -6.75
N ARG A 220 17.50 -9.68 -5.73
CA ARG A 220 18.75 -9.73 -4.97
C ARG A 220 19.00 -11.08 -4.30
N ASP A 221 17.97 -11.67 -3.70
CA ASP A 221 18.11 -12.87 -2.86
C ASP A 221 17.65 -14.14 -3.58
N TYR A 222 17.13 -14.00 -4.80
CA TYR A 222 16.50 -15.08 -5.55
C TYR A 222 17.35 -16.35 -5.65
N ASN A 223 18.58 -16.22 -6.14
CA ASN A 223 19.45 -17.38 -6.36
C ASN A 223 19.81 -18.10 -5.06
N ALA A 224 20.08 -17.35 -3.99
CA ALA A 224 20.40 -17.92 -2.67
C ALA A 224 19.20 -18.71 -2.08
N VAL A 225 18.02 -18.11 -2.12
CA VAL A 225 16.80 -18.76 -1.60
C VAL A 225 16.42 -19.96 -2.44
N ARG A 226 16.41 -19.86 -3.77
CA ARG A 226 16.12 -20.97 -4.67
C ARG A 226 17.04 -22.18 -4.42
N THR A 227 18.35 -21.92 -4.28
CA THR A 227 19.33 -22.96 -3.99
C THR A 227 19.06 -23.64 -2.63
N ALA A 228 18.67 -22.86 -1.61
CA ALA A 228 18.35 -23.40 -0.28
C ALA A 228 17.13 -24.32 -0.31
N TYR A 229 16.08 -23.96 -1.06
CA TYR A 229 14.90 -24.81 -1.27
C TYR A 229 15.25 -26.09 -2.03
N ALA A 230 16.03 -25.98 -3.12
CA ALA A 230 16.43 -27.14 -3.93
C ALA A 230 17.26 -28.16 -3.12
N ARG A 231 18.23 -27.69 -2.32
CA ARG A 231 19.06 -28.57 -1.47
C ARG A 231 18.28 -29.37 -0.44
N ARG A 232 17.11 -28.92 -0.03
CA ARG A 232 16.25 -29.55 0.95
C ARG A 232 15.05 -30.27 0.32
N GLU A 233 15.04 -30.37 -1.00
CA GLU A 233 13.98 -31.04 -1.77
C GLU A 233 12.56 -30.52 -1.42
N TYR A 234 12.44 -29.19 -1.22
CA TYR A 234 11.15 -28.56 -1.04
C TYR A 234 10.46 -28.33 -2.38
N ALA A 235 9.25 -28.82 -2.51
CA ALA A 235 8.35 -28.49 -3.62
C ALA A 235 7.80 -27.06 -3.43
N ALA A 236 8.61 -26.04 -3.74
CA ALA A 236 8.23 -24.65 -3.64
C ALA A 236 8.46 -23.91 -4.95
N GLU A 237 7.54 -23.03 -5.30
CA GLU A 237 7.74 -22.07 -6.38
C GLU A 237 8.50 -20.85 -5.81
N VAL A 238 9.76 -20.68 -6.20
CA VAL A 238 10.59 -19.55 -5.79
C VAL A 238 10.75 -18.62 -6.98
N VAL A 239 10.35 -17.35 -6.82
CA VAL A 239 10.38 -16.35 -7.90
C VAL A 239 10.97 -15.03 -7.42
N PRO A 240 11.67 -14.28 -8.30
CA PRO A 240 12.19 -12.97 -7.93
C PRO A 240 11.09 -11.92 -7.84
N PHE A 241 10.05 -12.02 -8.68
CA PHE A 241 8.96 -11.05 -8.75
C PHE A 241 7.65 -11.73 -9.19
N LEU A 242 6.53 -11.24 -8.69
CA LEU A 242 5.18 -11.67 -9.06
C LEU A 242 4.48 -10.56 -9.84
N THR A 243 4.05 -10.86 -11.07
CA THR A 243 3.29 -9.94 -11.93
C THR A 243 1.78 -10.07 -11.69
N ASN A 244 1.31 -11.27 -11.34
CA ASN A 244 -0.09 -11.66 -11.15
C ASN A 244 -0.45 -11.80 -9.66
N MET A 245 -0.23 -10.76 -8.88
CA MET A 245 -0.39 -10.81 -7.42
C MET A 245 -1.80 -11.24 -6.98
N ALA A 246 -2.87 -10.79 -7.68
CA ALA A 246 -4.23 -11.17 -7.33
C ALA A 246 -4.48 -12.69 -7.48
N GLU A 247 -3.94 -13.33 -8.53
CA GLU A 247 -4.02 -14.79 -8.68
C GLU A 247 -3.28 -15.51 -7.55
N ARG A 248 -2.13 -14.97 -7.12
CA ARG A 248 -1.37 -15.54 -5.99
C ARG A 248 -2.09 -15.36 -4.66
N PHE A 249 -2.81 -14.26 -4.47
CA PHE A 249 -3.70 -14.08 -3.32
C PHE A 249 -4.92 -15.00 -3.42
N ALA A 250 -5.47 -15.22 -4.61
CA ALA A 250 -6.55 -16.19 -4.83
C ALA A 250 -6.11 -17.61 -4.45
N TRP A 251 -4.88 -17.97 -4.83
CA TRP A 251 -4.29 -19.28 -4.52
C TRP A 251 -3.97 -19.46 -3.04
N ALA A 252 -3.52 -18.42 -2.34
CA ALA A 252 -3.01 -18.52 -0.98
C ALA A 252 -4.12 -18.72 0.07
N ASP A 253 -3.90 -19.60 1.03
CA ASP A 253 -4.69 -19.73 2.25
C ASP A 253 -4.18 -18.78 3.33
N MET A 254 -2.86 -18.56 3.35
CA MET A 254 -2.17 -17.71 4.32
C MET A 254 -1.03 -16.95 3.64
N ILE A 255 -0.81 -15.71 4.08
CA ILE A 255 0.22 -14.84 3.51
C ILE A 255 1.20 -14.40 4.60
N VAL A 256 2.50 -14.59 4.39
CA VAL A 256 3.55 -13.99 5.22
C VAL A 256 4.14 -12.81 4.44
N CYS A 257 4.04 -11.60 4.99
CA CYS A 257 4.43 -10.41 4.24
C CYS A 257 4.85 -9.22 5.11
N ARG A 258 5.38 -8.17 4.45
CA ARG A 258 5.51 -6.84 5.05
C ARG A 258 4.13 -6.20 5.28
N ALA A 259 4.06 -5.24 6.21
CA ALA A 259 2.83 -4.52 6.56
C ALA A 259 2.74 -3.12 5.92
N GLY A 260 3.07 -3.00 4.63
CA GLY A 260 2.78 -1.78 3.88
C GLY A 260 1.26 -1.52 3.84
N ALA A 261 0.83 -0.26 3.89
CA ALA A 261 -0.59 0.07 3.95
C ALA A 261 -1.39 -0.50 2.76
N ILE A 262 -0.83 -0.46 1.56
CA ILE A 262 -1.50 -1.02 0.37
C ILE A 262 -1.54 -2.54 0.44
N THR A 263 -0.46 -3.21 0.88
CA THR A 263 -0.47 -4.67 1.07
C THR A 263 -1.51 -5.09 2.10
N ALA A 264 -1.61 -4.40 3.24
CA ALA A 264 -2.64 -4.66 4.24
C ALA A 264 -4.06 -4.48 3.66
N SER A 265 -4.26 -3.45 2.82
CA SER A 265 -5.53 -3.20 2.15
C SER A 265 -5.84 -4.22 1.06
N GLU A 266 -4.84 -4.73 0.33
CA GLU A 266 -4.99 -5.83 -0.62
C GLU A 266 -5.36 -7.14 0.09
N ILE A 267 -4.75 -7.43 1.25
CA ILE A 267 -5.12 -8.56 2.11
C ILE A 267 -6.56 -8.43 2.60
N ALA A 268 -6.97 -7.24 3.03
CA ALA A 268 -8.36 -6.95 3.41
C ALA A 268 -9.31 -7.17 2.23
N ALA A 269 -9.01 -6.59 1.06
CA ALA A 269 -9.82 -6.75 -0.15
C ALA A 269 -9.90 -8.21 -0.61
N ALA A 270 -8.80 -8.97 -0.52
CA ALA A 270 -8.74 -10.38 -0.86
C ALA A 270 -9.40 -11.29 0.19
N GLY A 271 -9.59 -10.82 1.42
CA GLY A 271 -10.07 -11.62 2.53
C GLY A 271 -9.15 -12.81 2.80
N ARG A 272 -7.88 -12.55 3.08
CA ARG A 272 -6.86 -13.59 3.35
C ARG A 272 -6.28 -13.43 4.74
N ALA A 273 -6.00 -14.54 5.40
CA ALA A 273 -5.25 -14.56 6.65
C ALA A 273 -3.80 -14.14 6.42
N ALA A 274 -3.21 -13.38 7.34
CA ALA A 274 -1.83 -12.92 7.20
C ALA A 274 -1.02 -12.99 8.49
N ILE A 275 0.28 -13.29 8.34
CA ILE A 275 1.32 -13.04 9.35
C ILE A 275 2.14 -11.85 8.84
N PHE A 276 2.00 -10.73 9.52
CA PHE A 276 2.71 -9.51 9.18
C PHE A 276 4.08 -9.46 9.82
N ILE A 277 5.09 -9.14 9.03
CA ILE A 277 6.47 -8.88 9.48
C ILE A 277 6.79 -7.41 9.13
N PRO A 278 6.46 -6.47 10.03
CA PRO A 278 6.69 -5.05 9.78
C PRO A 278 8.17 -4.75 9.58
N PHE A 279 8.50 -3.84 8.67
CA PHE A 279 9.88 -3.41 8.44
C PHE A 279 10.41 -2.63 9.64
N GLY A 280 11.41 -3.19 10.33
CA GLY A 280 11.92 -2.66 11.60
C GLY A 280 12.64 -1.32 11.50
N ALA A 281 13.33 -1.05 10.37
CA ALA A 281 14.03 0.21 10.12
C ALA A 281 13.12 1.32 9.57
N ALA A 282 11.79 1.08 9.46
CA ALA A 282 10.86 2.11 9.01
C ALA A 282 10.83 3.27 10.01
N THR A 283 11.34 4.41 9.60
CA THR A 283 11.19 5.66 10.34
C THR A 283 9.70 5.90 10.61
N ASP A 284 9.32 6.17 11.86
CA ASP A 284 7.95 6.41 12.33
C ASP A 284 7.08 5.14 12.52
N SER A 285 7.64 3.92 12.48
CA SER A 285 6.94 2.65 12.78
C SER A 285 5.62 2.44 12.01
N HIS A 286 5.48 3.03 10.80
CA HIS A 286 4.24 2.98 10.01
C HIS A 286 3.75 1.56 9.78
N GLN A 287 4.67 0.64 9.38
CA GLN A 287 4.28 -0.73 9.11
C GLN A 287 3.80 -1.47 10.35
N LEU A 288 4.43 -1.23 11.50
CA LEU A 288 3.97 -1.81 12.75
C LEU A 288 2.55 -1.33 13.11
N ARG A 289 2.26 -0.04 12.91
CA ARG A 289 0.91 0.50 13.16
C ARG A 289 -0.14 -0.04 12.19
N ASN A 290 0.23 -0.22 10.91
CA ASN A 290 -0.64 -0.86 9.93
C ASN A 290 -0.95 -2.32 10.33
N ALA A 291 0.09 -3.09 10.71
CA ALA A 291 -0.08 -4.46 11.19
C ALA A 291 -0.97 -4.52 12.44
N GLN A 292 -0.73 -3.63 13.43
CA GLN A 292 -1.53 -3.56 14.64
C GLN A 292 -3.01 -3.29 14.36
N ALA A 293 -3.34 -2.44 13.37
CA ALA A 293 -4.73 -2.21 12.97
C ALA A 293 -5.39 -3.50 12.46
N MET A 294 -4.68 -4.29 11.65
CA MET A 294 -5.16 -5.60 11.16
C MET A 294 -5.34 -6.60 12.31
N VAL A 295 -4.34 -6.69 13.21
CA VAL A 295 -4.37 -7.61 14.36
C VAL A 295 -5.49 -7.27 15.34
N THR A 296 -5.69 -5.98 15.63
CA THR A 296 -6.78 -5.51 16.51
C THR A 296 -8.15 -5.90 15.96
N ALA A 297 -8.32 -5.92 14.64
CA ALA A 297 -9.54 -6.38 13.98
C ALA A 297 -9.63 -7.92 13.89
N GLY A 298 -8.63 -8.66 14.35
CA GLY A 298 -8.56 -10.11 14.22
C GLY A 298 -8.23 -10.62 12.82
N ALA A 299 -7.71 -9.75 11.96
CA ALA A 299 -7.44 -10.05 10.54
C ALA A 299 -6.01 -10.56 10.27
N GLY A 300 -5.19 -10.77 11.31
CA GLY A 300 -3.83 -11.21 11.14
C GLY A 300 -3.08 -11.40 12.45
N ARG A 301 -1.86 -11.88 12.31
CA ARG A 301 -0.85 -11.94 13.37
C ARG A 301 0.34 -11.06 13.03
N VAL A 302 1.14 -10.69 14.00
CA VAL A 302 2.33 -9.86 13.79
C VAL A 302 3.54 -10.47 14.48
N ILE A 303 4.66 -10.51 13.75
CA ILE A 303 5.99 -10.79 14.29
C ILE A 303 6.83 -9.54 14.02
N PRO A 304 7.15 -8.73 15.03
CA PRO A 304 8.07 -7.61 14.87
C PRO A 304 9.44 -8.12 14.35
N GLU A 305 10.07 -7.37 13.44
CA GLU A 305 11.32 -7.81 12.81
C GLU A 305 12.43 -8.18 13.82
N PRO A 306 12.60 -7.49 14.97
CA PRO A 306 13.56 -7.91 15.99
C PRO A 306 13.24 -9.25 16.67
N GLU A 307 11.98 -9.70 16.63
CA GLU A 307 11.51 -10.97 17.19
C GLU A 307 11.42 -12.08 16.12
N LEU A 308 11.78 -11.77 14.88
CA LEU A 308 11.70 -12.70 13.76
C LEU A 308 12.82 -13.73 13.82
N THR A 309 12.52 -14.90 14.38
CA THR A 309 13.39 -16.07 14.39
C THR A 309 12.73 -17.24 13.65
N ALA A 310 13.51 -18.25 13.26
CA ALA A 310 13.01 -19.46 12.64
C ALA A 310 11.99 -20.19 13.56
N GLU A 311 12.26 -20.23 14.87
CA GLU A 311 11.36 -20.81 15.87
C GLU A 311 10.03 -20.08 15.92
N ARG A 312 10.07 -18.76 16.05
CA ARG A 312 8.85 -17.92 16.15
C ARG A 312 8.01 -18.05 14.89
N LEU A 313 8.64 -17.98 13.71
CA LEU A 313 7.96 -18.12 12.43
C LEU A 313 7.28 -19.49 12.30
N CYS A 314 8.01 -20.58 12.59
CA CYS A 314 7.44 -21.93 12.55
C CYS A 314 6.29 -22.09 13.55
N SER A 315 6.43 -21.58 14.78
CA SER A 315 5.39 -21.64 15.81
C SER A 315 4.10 -20.97 15.34
N GLU A 316 4.18 -19.80 14.73
CA GLU A 316 2.99 -19.09 14.20
C GLU A 316 2.36 -19.85 13.03
N ILE A 317 3.17 -20.36 12.09
CA ILE A 317 2.67 -21.16 10.96
C ILE A 317 2.00 -22.44 11.47
N PHE A 318 2.66 -23.22 12.31
CA PHE A 318 2.13 -24.48 12.83
C PHE A 318 0.86 -24.29 13.65
N SER A 319 0.83 -23.26 14.50
CA SER A 319 -0.38 -22.91 15.26
C SER A 319 -1.59 -22.64 14.35
N LEU A 320 -1.39 -22.04 13.17
CA LEU A 320 -2.46 -21.81 12.20
C LEU A 320 -2.82 -23.09 11.43
N LEU A 321 -1.84 -23.93 11.08
CA LEU A 321 -2.10 -25.22 10.44
C LEU A 321 -2.91 -26.16 11.35
N ASP A 322 -2.68 -26.08 12.66
CA ASP A 322 -3.42 -26.88 13.66
C ASP A 322 -4.83 -26.33 13.93
N GLN A 323 -5.09 -25.09 13.52
CA GLN A 323 -6.35 -24.38 13.75
C GLN A 323 -6.92 -23.77 12.44
N PRO A 324 -7.37 -24.58 11.46
CA PRO A 324 -7.88 -24.07 10.17
C PRO A 324 -9.04 -23.06 10.35
N ARG A 325 -9.89 -23.25 11.34
CA ARG A 325 -10.97 -22.30 11.67
C ARG A 325 -10.47 -20.91 12.05
N GLU A 326 -9.24 -20.81 12.60
CA GLU A 326 -8.62 -19.52 12.89
C GLU A 326 -8.22 -18.79 11.59
N ILE A 327 -7.71 -19.52 10.58
CA ILE A 327 -7.43 -18.97 9.25
C ILE A 327 -8.72 -18.41 8.62
N GLU A 328 -9.83 -19.15 8.68
CA GLU A 328 -11.15 -18.71 8.18
C GLU A 328 -11.65 -17.47 8.91
N ARG A 329 -11.51 -17.46 10.25
CA ARG A 329 -11.88 -16.31 11.09
C ARG A 329 -11.07 -15.07 10.74
N MET A 330 -9.76 -15.22 10.59
CA MET A 330 -8.86 -14.14 10.19
C MET A 330 -9.20 -13.62 8.79
N SER A 331 -9.48 -14.51 7.85
CA SER A 331 -9.86 -14.17 6.48
C SER A 331 -11.18 -13.39 6.42
N THR A 332 -12.17 -13.80 7.21
CA THR A 332 -13.44 -13.10 7.34
C THR A 332 -13.26 -11.71 7.97
N ALA A 333 -12.45 -11.62 9.03
CA ALA A 333 -12.12 -10.35 9.68
C ALA A 333 -11.35 -9.43 8.71
N ALA A 334 -10.41 -9.95 7.92
CA ALA A 334 -9.73 -9.18 6.89
C ALA A 334 -10.72 -8.60 5.87
N ARG A 335 -11.62 -9.42 5.35
CA ARG A 335 -12.65 -8.99 4.39
C ARG A 335 -13.53 -7.86 4.93
N SER A 336 -13.85 -7.85 6.22
CA SER A 336 -14.67 -6.79 6.84
C SER A 336 -13.98 -5.42 6.87
N LEU A 337 -12.65 -5.38 6.73
CA LEU A 337 -11.86 -4.15 6.64
C LEU A 337 -11.73 -3.60 5.22
N ALA A 338 -12.23 -4.30 4.23
CA ALA A 338 -12.12 -3.92 2.83
C ALA A 338 -12.83 -2.59 2.54
N SER A 339 -12.23 -1.77 1.68
CA SER A 339 -12.74 -0.45 1.31
C SER A 339 -12.98 -0.37 -0.21
N PRO A 340 -14.01 -1.05 -0.75
CA PRO A 340 -14.22 -1.15 -2.20
C PRO A 340 -14.52 0.20 -2.86
N ASN A 341 -15.02 1.17 -2.12
CA ASN A 341 -15.36 2.51 -2.60
C ASN A 341 -14.27 3.56 -2.39
N ALA A 342 -13.05 3.15 -1.97
CA ALA A 342 -11.99 4.10 -1.61
C ALA A 342 -11.64 5.05 -2.76
N ALA A 343 -11.48 4.54 -3.99
CA ALA A 343 -11.20 5.37 -5.17
C ALA A 343 -12.33 6.39 -5.41
N ARG A 344 -13.59 5.93 -5.33
CA ARG A 344 -14.77 6.78 -5.51
C ARG A 344 -14.83 7.90 -4.47
N TYR A 345 -14.58 7.60 -3.21
CA TYR A 345 -14.58 8.64 -2.15
C TYR A 345 -13.45 9.64 -2.33
N ILE A 346 -12.27 9.21 -2.74
CA ILE A 346 -11.15 10.11 -3.02
C ILE A 346 -11.47 11.02 -4.21
N VAL A 347 -12.05 10.49 -5.29
CA VAL A 347 -12.42 11.31 -6.44
C VAL A 347 -13.52 12.30 -6.08
N ASN A 348 -14.48 11.95 -5.21
CA ASN A 348 -15.45 12.90 -4.68
C ASN A 348 -14.79 14.09 -3.96
N LEU A 349 -13.75 13.84 -3.14
CA LEU A 349 -12.99 14.91 -2.48
C LEU A 349 -12.23 15.78 -3.49
N ILE A 350 -11.73 15.19 -4.59
CA ILE A 350 -11.06 15.93 -5.66
C ILE A 350 -12.07 16.83 -6.38
N GLU A 351 -13.26 16.34 -6.70
CA GLU A 351 -14.34 17.13 -7.31
C GLU A 351 -14.82 18.26 -6.41
N GLU A 352 -14.97 18.00 -5.12
CA GLU A 352 -15.35 19.03 -4.14
C GLU A 352 -14.39 20.22 -4.15
N VAL A 353 -13.09 19.98 -4.27
CA VAL A 353 -12.10 21.06 -4.29
C VAL A 353 -11.90 21.68 -5.67
N ALA A 354 -12.17 20.94 -6.76
CA ALA A 354 -12.04 21.42 -8.13
C ALA A 354 -13.18 22.38 -8.53
N SER A 355 -14.36 22.24 -7.93
CA SER A 355 -15.56 23.02 -8.27
C SER A 355 -16.23 23.58 -7.01
N PRO A 356 -15.62 24.57 -6.33
CA PRO A 356 -16.14 25.09 -5.06
C PRO A 356 -17.53 25.74 -5.12
N GLY A 357 -18.19 25.75 -6.30
CA GLY A 357 -19.52 26.35 -6.52
C GLY A 357 -20.63 25.38 -6.95
N LEU A 358 -20.33 24.11 -7.24
CA LEU A 358 -21.33 23.12 -7.62
C LEU A 358 -21.60 22.15 -6.45
N GLY A 359 -22.54 22.56 -5.59
CA GLY A 359 -23.27 21.70 -4.66
C GLY A 359 -22.46 20.78 -3.75
N ALA A 360 -22.44 21.08 -2.45
CA ALA A 360 -22.06 20.09 -1.45
C ALA A 360 -22.95 18.84 -1.62
N PRO A 361 -22.36 17.61 -1.66
CA PRO A 361 -23.17 16.39 -1.63
C PRO A 361 -24.01 16.40 -0.35
N SER A 362 -25.29 16.02 -0.48
CA SER A 362 -26.25 15.94 0.60
C SER A 362 -25.67 15.19 1.81
N LYS A 363 -26.02 15.61 3.02
CA LYS A 363 -25.57 15.05 4.31
C LYS A 363 -25.81 13.54 4.52
N SER A 364 -26.33 12.83 3.51
CA SER A 364 -26.65 11.40 3.56
C SER A 364 -25.47 10.45 3.31
N SER A 365 -24.24 10.93 3.03
CA SER A 365 -23.06 10.08 2.80
C SER A 365 -22.07 10.06 3.97
N ARG A 366 -22.56 10.25 5.20
CA ARG A 366 -21.74 9.88 6.37
C ARG A 366 -21.63 8.36 6.37
N VAL A 367 -20.44 7.86 6.01
CA VAL A 367 -20.05 6.46 6.14
C VAL A 367 -20.33 6.06 7.58
N ALA A 368 -21.31 5.16 7.79
CA ALA A 368 -21.46 4.48 9.06
C ALA A 368 -20.19 3.65 9.28
N SER A 369 -19.36 4.06 10.21
CA SER A 369 -18.30 3.20 10.74
C SER A 369 -18.92 1.88 11.18
N PRO A 370 -18.37 0.71 10.82
CA PRO A 370 -18.77 -0.51 11.48
C PRO A 370 -18.48 -0.33 12.98
N ALA A 371 -19.53 -0.34 13.78
CA ALA A 371 -19.44 -0.20 15.22
C ALA A 371 -18.58 -1.35 15.77
N VAL A 372 -17.41 -1.02 16.28
CA VAL A 372 -16.65 -1.90 17.17
C VAL A 372 -17.49 -1.99 18.44
N GLY A 373 -18.21 -3.10 18.57
CA GLY A 373 -19.03 -3.38 19.74
C GLY A 373 -18.19 -3.32 21.01
N SER A 374 -18.44 -2.32 21.84
CA SER A 374 -18.02 -2.28 23.23
C SER A 374 -18.78 -3.39 23.98
N ARG A 375 -18.23 -4.58 24.04
CA ARG A 375 -18.66 -5.55 25.03
C ARG A 375 -18.12 -5.10 26.37
N GLY A 376 -18.99 -4.49 27.17
CA GLY A 376 -18.76 -4.31 28.58
C GLY A 376 -18.61 -5.68 29.24
N ASN A 377 -17.62 -5.77 30.10
CA ASN A 377 -17.47 -6.87 31.05
C ASN A 377 -18.42 -6.68 32.24
N PRO A 378 -19.03 -7.75 32.72
CA PRO A 378 -19.46 -7.80 34.12
C PRO A 378 -18.33 -8.09 35.05
#